data_cdbae69805c00cbd09132d3ee5f02eb8
#
_entry.id   cdbae69805c00cbd09132d3ee5f02eb8
#
_cell.length_a   1.000
_cell.length_b   1.000
_cell.length_c   1.000
_cell.angle_alpha   90.00
_cell.angle_beta   90.00
_cell.angle_gamma   90.00
#
_symmetry.space_group_name_H-M   'P 1'
#
loop_
_entity.id
_entity.type
_entity.pdbx_description
1 polymer ?
#
loop_
_entity_poly.entity_id
_entity_poly.type
_entity_poly.pdbx_seq_one_letter_code
_entity_poly.pdbx_strand_id
1 'polypeptide(L)'
;MMRRCTKKMTLTSSNYYTPEANREYWSVSLFKAFDKCEASGLAQVRGQYERPETDALLIGSYVDAYFTGDRDEFVGNHADSMFKKNGELYAKYEHANKIINTVECQPLMMKYLYGEKQVIETAELFDVQWKIKMDAYYPYEWIDENGVILPGRIVDLKCVKDFKPIYQDGFGYRSWIEYWGYDIQGAIYQKVVEAVTGEVLPFYIAAVTKEPVPDVDVIQLPQSVLDTALKVVEAKIDRFDLVKMGEIPPERCGTCEYCKQTKILTAPSVYEPEE
;
A
#
# COMPACT_ATOMS: atom_id res chain seq x y z
N MET A 1 31.75 -2.58 6.58
CA MET A 1 31.25 -2.82 7.96
C MET A 1 30.48 -4.13 7.95
N MET A 2 30.86 -5.15 8.73
CA MET A 2 30.21 -6.47 8.68
C MET A 2 28.79 -6.34 9.24
N ARG A 3 27.76 -6.49 8.38
CA ARG A 3 26.37 -6.65 8.83
C ARG A 3 26.33 -7.92 9.71
N ARG A 4 25.92 -7.77 10.98
CA ARG A 4 25.74 -8.92 11.88
C ARG A 4 24.68 -9.82 11.25
N CYS A 5 25.00 -11.09 11.07
CA CYS A 5 24.06 -12.13 10.66
C CYS A 5 23.09 -12.37 11.83
N THR A 6 22.10 -11.52 11.99
CA THR A 6 20.98 -11.75 12.92
C THR A 6 20.00 -12.69 12.20
N LYS A 7 19.50 -13.68 12.92
CA LYS A 7 18.46 -14.58 12.40
C LYS A 7 17.28 -13.72 11.95
N LYS A 8 16.97 -13.75 10.63
CA LYS A 8 15.87 -12.96 10.08
C LYS A 8 14.55 -13.31 10.78
N MET A 9 13.73 -12.29 11.06
CA MET A 9 12.40 -12.49 11.61
C MET A 9 11.53 -13.21 10.58
N THR A 10 10.85 -14.28 11.01
CA THR A 10 9.80 -14.90 10.18
C THR A 10 8.55 -14.05 10.27
N LEU A 11 8.08 -13.57 9.11
CA LEU A 11 6.86 -12.76 9.02
C LEU A 11 5.61 -13.63 8.98
N THR A 12 4.58 -13.14 9.64
CA THR A 12 3.22 -13.69 9.67
C THR A 12 2.24 -12.52 9.58
N SER A 13 0.96 -12.77 9.33
CA SER A 13 -0.06 -11.71 9.33
C SER A 13 -0.07 -10.91 10.63
N SER A 14 0.15 -11.57 11.78
CA SER A 14 0.12 -10.92 13.09
C SER A 14 1.31 -10.00 13.39
N ASN A 15 2.46 -10.20 12.75
CA ASN A 15 3.64 -9.36 12.97
C ASN A 15 4.05 -8.49 11.78
N TYR A 16 3.36 -8.61 10.64
CA TYR A 16 3.73 -7.92 9.40
C TYR A 16 3.81 -6.39 9.56
N TYR A 17 2.92 -5.81 10.36
CA TYR A 17 2.82 -4.35 10.54
C TYR A 17 3.54 -3.83 11.78
N THR A 18 4.20 -4.69 12.55
CA THR A 18 4.88 -4.28 13.79
C THR A 18 6.07 -3.34 13.53
N PRO A 19 6.42 -2.47 14.48
CA PRO A 19 7.63 -1.65 14.40
C PRO A 19 8.91 -2.47 14.21
N GLU A 20 8.99 -3.68 14.80
CA GLU A 20 10.11 -4.59 14.66
C GLU A 20 10.28 -5.04 13.19
N ALA A 21 9.19 -5.48 12.56
CA ALA A 21 9.20 -5.85 11.15
C ALA A 21 9.54 -4.65 10.25
N ASN A 22 9.07 -3.44 10.59
CA ASN A 22 9.38 -2.22 9.84
C ASN A 22 10.84 -1.76 10.01
N ARG A 23 11.50 -2.12 11.12
CA ARG A 23 12.95 -1.88 11.30
C ARG A 23 13.78 -2.82 10.43
N GLU A 24 13.37 -4.08 10.31
CA GLU A 24 14.11 -5.10 9.55
C GLU A 24 13.85 -5.03 8.05
N TYR A 25 12.60 -4.82 7.66
CA TYR A 25 12.15 -4.85 6.27
C TYR A 25 11.68 -3.50 5.79
N TRP A 26 11.87 -3.26 4.50
CA TRP A 26 11.14 -2.25 3.74
C TRP A 26 9.80 -2.83 3.27
N SER A 27 8.78 -2.01 3.23
CA SER A 27 7.52 -2.28 2.53
C SER A 27 7.21 -1.10 1.63
N VAL A 28 6.35 -1.28 0.64
CA VAL A 28 5.95 -0.19 -0.25
C VAL A 28 5.29 0.96 0.52
N SER A 29 4.47 0.66 1.52
CA SER A 29 3.85 1.70 2.37
C SER A 29 4.89 2.50 3.15
N LEU A 30 5.94 1.84 3.66
CA LEU A 30 7.03 2.51 4.36
C LEU A 30 7.86 3.37 3.39
N PHE A 31 8.21 2.83 2.22
CA PHE A 31 8.90 3.60 1.17
C PHE A 31 8.13 4.86 0.81
N LYS A 32 6.83 4.76 0.53
CA LYS A 32 5.96 5.91 0.24
C LYS A 32 5.87 6.92 1.40
N ALA A 33 5.96 6.46 2.64
CA ALA A 33 6.00 7.34 3.80
C ALA A 33 7.30 8.16 3.86
N PHE A 34 8.44 7.54 3.56
CA PHE A 34 9.73 8.22 3.44
C PHE A 34 9.78 9.16 2.23
N ASP A 35 9.27 8.73 1.09
CA ASP A 35 9.20 9.54 -0.14
C ASP A 35 8.38 10.82 0.05
N LYS A 36 7.34 10.74 0.85
CA LYS A 36 6.52 11.90 1.22
C LYS A 36 7.22 12.81 2.25
N CYS A 37 7.88 12.24 3.24
CA CYS A 37 8.63 12.96 4.27
C CYS A 37 9.49 11.99 5.09
N GLU A 38 10.81 12.03 4.92
CA GLU A 38 11.74 11.14 5.63
C GLU A 38 11.57 11.21 7.16
N ALA A 39 11.41 12.43 7.72
CA ALA A 39 11.23 12.59 9.16
C ALA A 39 9.95 11.93 9.68
N SER A 40 8.84 12.01 8.94
CA SER A 40 7.59 11.32 9.28
C SER A 40 7.72 9.81 9.12
N GLY A 41 8.34 9.34 8.05
CA GLY A 41 8.61 7.91 7.80
C GLY A 41 9.48 7.30 8.91
N LEU A 42 10.56 7.97 9.28
CA LEU A 42 11.44 7.53 10.37
C LEU A 42 10.72 7.48 11.73
N ALA A 43 9.87 8.48 12.02
CA ALA A 43 9.08 8.49 13.23
C ALA A 43 8.08 7.31 13.31
N GLN A 44 7.50 6.90 12.17
CA GLN A 44 6.66 5.71 12.08
C GLN A 44 7.47 4.43 12.36
N VAL A 45 8.66 4.26 11.78
CA VAL A 45 9.55 3.11 12.06
C VAL A 45 9.90 3.02 13.55
N ARG A 46 10.07 4.17 14.21
CA ARG A 46 10.42 4.26 15.64
C ARG A 46 9.21 4.10 16.57
N GLY A 47 7.99 4.02 16.04
CA GLY A 47 6.76 4.01 16.83
C GLY A 47 6.47 5.35 17.55
N GLN A 48 7.02 6.45 17.06
CA GLN A 48 6.86 7.81 17.61
C GLN A 48 5.73 8.60 16.95
N TYR A 49 5.22 8.10 15.83
CA TYR A 49 4.13 8.72 15.09
C TYR A 49 3.31 7.65 14.40
N GLU A 50 2.01 7.73 14.57
CA GLU A 50 1.03 6.93 13.83
C GLU A 50 0.19 7.87 12.96
N ARG A 51 -0.05 7.48 11.72
CA ARG A 51 -0.94 8.22 10.85
C ARG A 51 -2.36 8.13 11.38
N PRO A 52 -3.09 9.26 11.50
CA PRO A 52 -4.50 9.21 11.87
C PRO A 52 -5.29 8.33 10.91
N GLU A 53 -6.09 7.44 11.46
CA GLU A 53 -7.03 6.64 10.70
C GLU A 53 -8.24 7.50 10.33
N THR A 54 -8.66 7.43 9.06
CA THR A 54 -9.82 8.18 8.57
C THR A 54 -10.95 7.22 8.25
N ASP A 55 -12.22 7.72 8.29
CA ASP A 55 -13.38 6.91 7.88
C ASP A 55 -13.22 6.31 6.47
N ALA A 56 -12.57 7.05 5.56
CA ALA A 56 -12.29 6.56 4.21
C ALA A 56 -11.28 5.41 4.17
N LEU A 57 -10.27 5.42 5.07
CA LEU A 57 -9.34 4.30 5.23
C LEU A 57 -10.04 3.10 5.85
N LEU A 58 -10.83 3.29 6.91
CA LEU A 58 -11.60 2.22 7.56
C LEU A 58 -12.54 1.52 6.58
N ILE A 59 -13.26 2.25 5.73
CA ILE A 59 -14.10 1.65 4.68
C ILE A 59 -13.24 0.80 3.74
N GLY A 60 -12.10 1.32 3.27
CA GLY A 60 -11.20 0.58 2.39
C GLY A 60 -10.66 -0.69 3.03
N SER A 61 -10.20 -0.61 4.28
CA SER A 61 -9.66 -1.75 5.03
C SER A 61 -10.73 -2.80 5.33
N TYR A 62 -11.98 -2.40 5.59
CA TYR A 62 -13.09 -3.33 5.77
C TYR A 62 -13.43 -4.09 4.48
N VAL A 63 -13.47 -3.38 3.34
CA VAL A 63 -13.68 -4.01 2.02
C VAL A 63 -12.53 -4.98 1.70
N ASP A 64 -11.30 -4.58 1.95
CA ASP A 64 -10.12 -5.42 1.77
C ASP A 64 -10.22 -6.68 2.65
N ALA A 65 -10.46 -6.54 3.95
CA ALA A 65 -10.59 -7.65 4.89
C ALA A 65 -11.72 -8.63 4.49
N TYR A 66 -12.80 -8.14 3.87
CA TYR A 66 -13.87 -9.00 3.37
C TYR A 66 -13.40 -9.94 2.26
N PHE A 67 -12.64 -9.43 1.27
CA PHE A 67 -12.17 -10.21 0.12
C PHE A 67 -10.90 -11.02 0.39
N THR A 68 -10.15 -10.68 1.44
CA THR A 68 -8.91 -11.37 1.81
C THR A 68 -9.11 -12.44 2.90
N GLY A 69 -10.31 -12.51 3.49
CA GLY A 69 -10.65 -13.50 4.51
C GLY A 69 -10.38 -13.05 5.95
N ASP A 70 -9.90 -11.84 6.16
CA ASP A 70 -9.56 -11.29 7.49
C ASP A 70 -10.72 -10.53 8.16
N ARG A 71 -11.96 -10.67 7.62
CA ARG A 71 -13.13 -9.90 8.06
C ARG A 71 -13.41 -10.04 9.56
N ASP A 72 -13.36 -11.25 10.09
CA ASP A 72 -13.71 -11.48 11.50
C ASP A 72 -12.69 -10.86 12.45
N GLU A 73 -11.41 -10.90 12.09
CA GLU A 73 -10.34 -10.21 12.82
C GLU A 73 -10.52 -8.69 12.74
N PHE A 74 -10.80 -8.16 11.55
CA PHE A 74 -11.06 -6.74 11.36
C PHE A 74 -12.25 -6.27 12.20
N VAL A 75 -13.38 -7.00 12.19
CA VAL A 75 -14.57 -6.70 12.99
C VAL A 75 -14.23 -6.70 14.48
N GLY A 76 -13.46 -7.68 14.94
CA GLY A 76 -13.01 -7.75 16.34
C GLY A 76 -12.21 -6.53 16.76
N ASN A 77 -11.29 -6.08 15.92
CA ASN A 77 -10.42 -4.92 16.20
C ASN A 77 -11.14 -3.57 16.11
N HIS A 78 -12.26 -3.48 15.38
CA HIS A 78 -12.99 -2.22 15.12
C HIS A 78 -14.43 -2.26 15.64
N ALA A 79 -14.77 -3.21 16.52
CA ALA A 79 -16.12 -3.40 17.04
C ALA A 79 -16.75 -2.12 17.59
N ASP A 80 -15.98 -1.34 18.38
CA ASP A 80 -16.49 -0.13 19.03
C ASP A 80 -16.52 1.10 18.10
N SER A 81 -15.76 1.09 17.00
CA SER A 81 -15.62 2.24 16.10
C SER A 81 -16.52 2.19 14.87
N MET A 82 -16.76 1.00 14.30
CA MET A 82 -17.49 0.81 13.06
C MET A 82 -18.82 0.10 13.22
N PHE A 83 -18.99 -0.72 14.27
CA PHE A 83 -20.14 -1.60 14.41
C PHE A 83 -21.04 -1.21 15.59
N LYS A 84 -22.36 -1.39 15.41
CA LYS A 84 -23.35 -1.33 16.49
C LYS A 84 -23.27 -2.61 17.35
N LYS A 85 -23.85 -2.58 18.55
CA LYS A 85 -23.89 -3.75 19.45
C LYS A 85 -24.55 -5.00 18.84
N ASN A 86 -25.39 -4.82 17.83
CA ASN A 86 -26.02 -5.91 17.08
C ASN A 86 -25.19 -6.44 15.92
N GLY A 87 -23.96 -5.95 15.72
CA GLY A 87 -23.06 -6.33 14.64
C GLY A 87 -23.26 -5.63 13.29
N GLU A 88 -24.23 -4.71 13.20
CA GLU A 88 -24.42 -3.89 12.01
C GLU A 88 -23.44 -2.72 11.98
N LEU A 89 -23.07 -2.28 10.77
CA LEU A 89 -22.29 -1.05 10.58
C LEU A 89 -23.05 0.17 11.06
N TYR A 90 -22.33 1.16 11.59
CA TYR A 90 -22.90 2.50 11.72
C TYR A 90 -23.21 3.11 10.34
N ALA A 91 -24.21 3.97 10.26
CA ALA A 91 -24.71 4.54 8.99
C ALA A 91 -23.60 5.13 8.09
N LYS A 92 -22.59 5.77 8.69
CA LYS A 92 -21.46 6.35 7.95
C LYS A 92 -20.57 5.30 7.24
N TYR A 93 -20.67 4.04 7.63
CA TYR A 93 -19.90 2.92 7.05
C TYR A 93 -20.75 1.97 6.21
N GLU A 94 -22.10 2.12 6.20
CA GLU A 94 -23.00 1.24 5.43
C GLU A 94 -22.67 1.21 3.94
N HIS A 95 -22.05 2.27 3.42
CA HIS A 95 -21.60 2.33 2.03
C HIS A 95 -20.59 1.24 1.69
N ALA A 96 -19.84 0.73 2.66
CA ALA A 96 -18.91 -0.38 2.43
C ALA A 96 -19.62 -1.65 1.93
N ASN A 97 -20.83 -1.94 2.43
CA ASN A 97 -21.62 -3.08 1.95
C ASN A 97 -22.02 -2.93 0.48
N LYS A 98 -22.33 -1.70 0.05
CA LYS A 98 -22.63 -1.42 -1.35
C LYS A 98 -21.39 -1.64 -2.24
N ILE A 99 -20.21 -1.22 -1.78
CA ILE A 99 -18.96 -1.45 -2.47
C ILE A 99 -18.69 -2.95 -2.61
N ILE A 100 -18.83 -3.73 -1.53
CA ILE A 100 -18.67 -5.18 -1.53
C ILE A 100 -19.61 -5.83 -2.55
N ASN A 101 -20.91 -5.53 -2.47
CA ASN A 101 -21.89 -6.08 -3.42
C ASN A 101 -21.55 -5.72 -4.88
N THR A 102 -21.03 -4.51 -5.13
CA THR A 102 -20.64 -4.09 -6.48
C THR A 102 -19.50 -4.96 -7.01
N VAL A 103 -18.50 -5.26 -6.19
CA VAL A 103 -17.37 -6.14 -6.54
C VAL A 103 -17.87 -7.57 -6.78
N GLU A 104 -18.70 -8.14 -5.87
CA GLU A 104 -19.24 -9.49 -6.00
C GLU A 104 -20.08 -9.70 -7.27
N CYS A 105 -20.78 -8.64 -7.71
CA CYS A 105 -21.57 -8.68 -8.94
C CYS A 105 -20.71 -8.61 -10.22
N GLN A 106 -19.38 -8.52 -10.14
CA GLN A 106 -18.49 -8.45 -11.30
C GLN A 106 -17.71 -9.77 -11.49
N PRO A 107 -18.15 -10.65 -12.39
CA PRO A 107 -17.52 -11.97 -12.57
C PRO A 107 -16.04 -11.90 -12.91
N LEU A 108 -15.63 -10.91 -13.74
CA LEU A 108 -14.22 -10.72 -14.10
C LEU A 108 -13.39 -10.35 -12.85
N MET A 109 -13.88 -9.41 -12.06
CA MET A 109 -13.18 -8.97 -10.85
C MET A 109 -13.03 -10.13 -9.84
N MET A 110 -14.08 -10.93 -9.65
CA MET A 110 -14.04 -12.12 -8.79
C MET A 110 -13.05 -13.18 -9.31
N LYS A 111 -12.94 -13.37 -10.64
CA LYS A 111 -11.92 -14.26 -11.25
C LYS A 111 -10.50 -13.78 -10.97
N TYR A 112 -10.25 -12.45 -11.06
CA TYR A 112 -8.93 -11.90 -10.77
C TYR A 112 -8.60 -11.94 -9.27
N LEU A 113 -9.58 -11.73 -8.41
CA LEU A 113 -9.41 -11.85 -6.96
C LEU A 113 -9.35 -13.31 -6.48
N TYR A 114 -9.56 -14.30 -7.35
CA TYR A 114 -9.36 -15.69 -6.99
C TYR A 114 -7.86 -16.01 -6.83
N GLY A 115 -7.53 -16.85 -5.83
CA GLY A 115 -6.17 -17.30 -5.54
C GLY A 115 -5.89 -17.34 -4.04
N GLU A 116 -4.62 -17.55 -3.69
CA GLU A 116 -4.15 -17.51 -2.32
C GLU A 116 -4.24 -16.07 -1.78
N LYS A 117 -4.66 -15.94 -0.52
CA LYS A 117 -4.91 -14.63 0.09
C LYS A 117 -3.82 -14.26 1.09
N GLN A 118 -3.54 -12.94 1.18
CA GLN A 118 -2.62 -12.37 2.16
C GLN A 118 -1.25 -13.06 2.17
N VAL A 119 -0.78 -13.46 0.96
CA VAL A 119 0.50 -14.14 0.80
C VAL A 119 1.65 -13.20 1.11
N ILE A 120 2.48 -13.58 2.07
CA ILE A 120 3.63 -12.78 2.52
C ILE A 120 4.89 -13.36 1.89
N GLU A 121 5.64 -12.51 1.17
CA GLU A 121 6.94 -12.84 0.62
C GLU A 121 7.98 -11.80 1.00
N THR A 122 9.24 -12.23 1.02
CA THR A 122 10.38 -11.36 1.32
C THR A 122 11.54 -11.64 0.37
N ALA A 123 12.19 -10.58 -0.09
CA ALA A 123 13.40 -10.71 -0.89
C ALA A 123 14.34 -9.53 -0.63
N GLU A 124 15.60 -9.72 -0.98
CA GLU A 124 16.57 -8.64 -1.02
C GLU A 124 16.55 -8.00 -2.41
N LEU A 125 16.25 -6.70 -2.46
CA LEU A 125 16.31 -5.88 -3.66
C LEU A 125 17.05 -4.59 -3.30
N PHE A 126 17.99 -4.16 -4.14
CA PHE A 126 18.78 -2.94 -3.92
C PHE A 126 19.50 -2.95 -2.55
N ASP A 127 20.13 -4.07 -2.21
CA ASP A 127 20.88 -4.28 -0.96
C ASP A 127 20.07 -4.11 0.34
N VAL A 128 18.75 -4.04 0.26
CA VAL A 128 17.85 -3.97 1.43
C VAL A 128 16.79 -5.07 1.40
N GLN A 129 16.30 -5.44 2.59
CA GLN A 129 15.27 -6.46 2.73
C GLN A 129 13.89 -5.86 2.51
N TRP A 130 13.12 -6.43 1.58
CA TRP A 130 11.72 -6.06 1.32
C TRP A 130 10.77 -7.12 1.85
N LYS A 131 9.59 -6.68 2.25
CA LYS A 131 8.43 -7.52 2.53
C LYS A 131 7.25 -7.02 1.71
N ILE A 132 6.49 -7.97 1.17
CA ILE A 132 5.22 -7.73 0.50
C ILE A 132 4.13 -8.59 1.13
N LYS A 133 2.87 -8.16 0.98
CA LYS A 133 1.69 -8.94 1.34
C LYS A 133 0.66 -8.77 0.23
N MET A 134 0.42 -9.83 -0.54
CA MET A 134 -0.43 -9.83 -1.73
C MET A 134 -1.87 -10.17 -1.36
N ASP A 135 -2.84 -9.38 -1.82
CA ASP A 135 -4.27 -9.59 -1.53
C ASP A 135 -4.81 -10.83 -2.24
N ALA A 136 -4.37 -11.06 -3.48
CA ALA A 136 -4.60 -12.33 -4.19
C ALA A 136 -3.38 -12.70 -5.03
N TYR A 137 -2.97 -13.94 -4.92
CA TYR A 137 -1.84 -14.52 -5.62
C TYR A 137 -2.24 -15.83 -6.28
N TYR A 138 -2.00 -15.94 -7.58
CA TYR A 138 -2.25 -17.16 -8.35
C TYR A 138 -1.14 -17.32 -9.39
N PRO A 139 -0.14 -18.21 -9.16
CA PRO A 139 1.04 -18.29 -10.02
C PRO A 139 0.84 -19.09 -11.31
N TYR A 140 -0.31 -19.75 -11.48
CA TYR A 140 -0.55 -20.66 -12.60
C TYR A 140 -1.44 -20.02 -13.68
N GLU A 141 -1.38 -20.55 -14.90
CA GLU A 141 -2.43 -20.29 -15.88
C GLU A 141 -3.73 -20.98 -15.44
N TRP A 142 -4.84 -20.30 -15.67
CA TRP A 142 -6.17 -20.83 -15.41
C TRP A 142 -7.05 -20.67 -16.67
N ILE A 143 -7.65 -21.77 -17.11
CA ILE A 143 -8.65 -21.73 -18.19
C ILE A 143 -10.03 -21.66 -17.53
N ASP A 144 -10.76 -20.58 -17.81
CA ASP A 144 -12.11 -20.39 -17.27
C ASP A 144 -13.16 -21.28 -18.00
N GLU A 145 -14.40 -21.24 -17.51
CA GLU A 145 -15.52 -22.00 -18.05
C GLU A 145 -15.88 -21.67 -19.52
N ASN A 146 -15.38 -20.54 -20.05
CA ASN A 146 -15.57 -20.10 -21.43
C ASN A 146 -14.35 -20.40 -22.32
N GLY A 147 -13.32 -21.06 -21.77
CA GLY A 147 -12.07 -21.37 -22.46
C GLY A 147 -11.11 -20.18 -22.54
N VAL A 148 -11.33 -19.11 -21.80
CA VAL A 148 -10.42 -17.95 -21.74
C VAL A 148 -9.25 -18.29 -20.81
N ILE A 149 -8.04 -18.11 -21.32
CA ILE A 149 -6.81 -18.32 -20.54
C ILE A 149 -6.55 -17.06 -19.71
N LEU A 150 -6.52 -17.21 -18.40
CA LEU A 150 -6.08 -16.19 -17.45
C LEU A 150 -4.65 -16.53 -17.01
N PRO A 151 -3.70 -15.59 -17.13
CA PRO A 151 -2.31 -15.85 -16.75
C PRO A 151 -2.16 -16.00 -15.22
N GLY A 152 -1.04 -16.58 -14.81
CA GLY A 152 -0.54 -16.42 -13.45
C GLY A 152 -0.42 -14.94 -13.12
N ARG A 153 -0.72 -14.53 -11.87
CA ARG A 153 -0.90 -13.12 -11.56
C ARG A 153 -0.72 -12.76 -10.10
N ILE A 154 -0.36 -11.50 -9.89
CA ILE A 154 -0.41 -10.80 -8.61
C ILE A 154 -1.56 -9.79 -8.71
N VAL A 155 -2.48 -9.80 -7.78
CA VAL A 155 -3.62 -8.87 -7.76
C VAL A 155 -3.69 -8.16 -6.42
N ASP A 156 -3.93 -6.86 -6.48
CA ASP A 156 -4.06 -5.98 -5.33
C ASP A 156 -5.41 -5.26 -5.40
N LEU A 157 -6.21 -5.39 -4.36
CA LEU A 157 -7.53 -4.76 -4.26
C LEU A 157 -7.39 -3.32 -3.79
N LYS A 158 -7.97 -2.38 -4.53
CA LYS A 158 -7.95 -0.96 -4.17
C LYS A 158 -9.35 -0.36 -4.10
N CYS A 159 -9.67 0.13 -2.92
CA CYS A 159 -10.87 0.93 -2.70
C CYS A 159 -10.50 2.41 -2.74
N VAL A 160 -10.73 3.08 -3.89
CA VAL A 160 -10.28 4.45 -4.19
C VAL A 160 -11.43 5.45 -4.15
N LYS A 161 -11.13 6.73 -4.12
CA LYS A 161 -12.15 7.80 -4.14
C LYS A 161 -12.95 7.77 -5.44
N ASP A 162 -12.25 7.90 -6.55
CA ASP A 162 -12.72 7.86 -7.94
C ASP A 162 -11.54 7.52 -8.86
N PHE A 163 -11.77 7.36 -10.17
CA PHE A 163 -10.73 7.07 -11.17
C PHE A 163 -10.20 8.31 -11.89
N LYS A 164 -10.51 9.51 -11.40
CA LYS A 164 -10.11 10.76 -12.02
C LYS A 164 -8.64 11.07 -11.80
N PRO A 165 -7.99 11.73 -12.75
CA PRO A 165 -6.65 12.28 -12.53
C PRO A 165 -6.64 13.27 -11.37
N ILE A 166 -5.54 13.28 -10.61
CA ILE A 166 -5.36 14.10 -9.42
C ILE A 166 -4.30 15.16 -9.72
N TYR A 167 -4.61 16.42 -9.41
CA TYR A 167 -3.65 17.51 -9.54
C TYR A 167 -2.61 17.43 -8.42
N GLN A 168 -1.36 17.53 -8.77
CA GLN A 168 -0.22 17.58 -7.86
C GLN A 168 0.66 18.79 -8.18
N ASP A 169 0.89 19.64 -7.17
CA ASP A 169 1.75 20.81 -7.32
C ASP A 169 3.12 20.42 -7.86
N GLY A 170 3.62 21.18 -8.86
CA GLY A 170 4.88 20.92 -9.53
C GLY A 170 4.85 19.82 -10.61
N PHE A 171 3.79 19.00 -10.69
CA PHE A 171 3.66 17.87 -11.63
C PHE A 171 2.43 17.98 -12.56
N GLY A 172 1.42 18.79 -12.21
CA GLY A 172 0.17 18.86 -12.95
C GLY A 172 -0.77 17.68 -12.62
N TYR A 173 -1.62 17.31 -13.63
CA TYR A 173 -2.53 16.18 -13.48
C TYR A 173 -1.81 14.85 -13.68
N ARG A 174 -1.91 13.98 -12.70
CA ARG A 174 -1.37 12.61 -12.73
C ARG A 174 -2.49 11.58 -12.67
N SER A 175 -2.25 10.41 -13.24
CA SER A 175 -3.11 9.25 -12.99
C SER A 175 -3.22 8.98 -11.48
N TRP A 176 -4.42 8.60 -11.02
CA TRP A 176 -4.61 8.19 -9.62
C TRP A 176 -3.70 7.01 -9.23
N ILE A 177 -3.33 6.15 -10.18
CA ILE A 177 -2.41 5.03 -9.97
C ILE A 177 -1.02 5.54 -9.56
N GLU A 178 -0.46 6.46 -10.34
CA GLU A 178 0.85 7.04 -10.06
C GLU A 178 0.83 7.98 -8.86
N TYR A 179 -0.26 8.77 -8.70
CA TYR A 179 -0.39 9.69 -7.56
C TYR A 179 -0.36 8.95 -6.22
N TRP A 180 -0.99 7.78 -6.14
CA TRP A 180 -0.99 6.95 -4.94
C TRP A 180 0.18 5.96 -4.88
N GLY A 181 1.04 5.90 -5.91
CA GLY A 181 2.19 5.01 -5.98
C GLY A 181 1.78 3.54 -6.05
N TYR A 182 0.73 3.21 -6.80
CA TYR A 182 0.34 1.81 -7.04
C TYR A 182 1.21 1.16 -8.12
N ASP A 183 1.79 1.97 -9.00
CA ASP A 183 2.87 1.60 -9.92
C ASP A 183 4.12 1.12 -9.16
N ILE A 184 4.55 1.86 -8.13
CA ILE A 184 5.64 1.47 -7.23
C ILE A 184 5.30 0.16 -6.52
N GLN A 185 4.05 -0.01 -6.08
CA GLN A 185 3.60 -1.23 -5.43
C GLN A 185 3.69 -2.42 -6.37
N GLY A 186 3.16 -2.29 -7.58
CA GLY A 186 3.23 -3.34 -8.60
C GLY A 186 4.66 -3.72 -8.94
N ALA A 187 5.55 -2.72 -9.10
CA ALA A 187 6.96 -2.94 -9.43
C ALA A 187 7.70 -3.74 -8.34
N ILE A 188 7.56 -3.35 -7.08
CA ILE A 188 8.19 -4.06 -5.96
C ILE A 188 7.58 -5.45 -5.76
N TYR A 189 6.25 -5.59 -5.86
CA TYR A 189 5.59 -6.90 -5.71
C TYR A 189 6.07 -7.88 -6.79
N GLN A 190 6.09 -7.44 -8.04
CA GLN A 190 6.57 -8.26 -9.15
C GLN A 190 8.04 -8.67 -8.94
N LYS A 191 8.93 -7.74 -8.52
CA LYS A 191 10.34 -8.04 -8.32
C LYS A 191 10.60 -8.94 -7.12
N VAL A 192 9.85 -8.82 -6.04
CA VAL A 192 9.97 -9.75 -4.90
C VAL A 192 9.51 -11.15 -5.31
N VAL A 193 8.37 -11.27 -6.03
CA VAL A 193 7.89 -12.56 -6.53
C VAL A 193 8.90 -13.18 -7.51
N GLU A 194 9.43 -12.40 -8.46
CA GLU A 194 10.48 -12.86 -9.38
C GLU A 194 11.72 -13.37 -8.63
N ALA A 195 12.15 -12.65 -7.59
CA ALA A 195 13.32 -13.07 -6.80
C ALA A 195 13.09 -14.37 -6.02
N VAL A 196 11.86 -14.65 -5.60
CA VAL A 196 11.49 -15.86 -4.85
C VAL A 196 11.23 -17.05 -5.77
N THR A 197 10.52 -16.82 -6.88
CA THR A 197 10.00 -17.89 -7.74
C THR A 197 10.80 -18.08 -9.03
N GLY A 198 11.52 -17.06 -9.48
CA GLY A 198 12.15 -16.99 -10.80
C GLY A 198 11.21 -16.60 -11.93
N GLU A 199 9.94 -16.33 -11.64
CA GLU A 199 8.91 -16.02 -12.64
C GLU A 199 8.48 -14.57 -12.57
N VAL A 200 8.33 -13.93 -13.73
CA VAL A 200 7.80 -12.58 -13.87
C VAL A 200 6.30 -12.66 -14.11
N LEU A 201 5.52 -12.42 -13.06
CA LEU A 201 4.06 -12.43 -13.13
C LEU A 201 3.50 -11.02 -13.39
N PRO A 202 2.46 -10.86 -14.22
CA PRO A 202 1.79 -9.59 -14.39
C PRO A 202 1.12 -9.12 -13.09
N PHE A 203 1.14 -7.81 -12.87
CA PHE A 203 0.49 -7.18 -11.73
C PHE A 203 -0.80 -6.49 -12.16
N TYR A 204 -1.86 -6.73 -11.42
CA TYR A 204 -3.18 -6.16 -11.65
C TYR A 204 -3.67 -5.39 -10.42
N ILE A 205 -4.39 -4.32 -10.68
CA ILE A 205 -5.18 -3.59 -9.68
C ILE A 205 -6.65 -3.96 -9.89
N ALA A 206 -7.26 -4.62 -8.92
CA ALA A 206 -8.70 -4.76 -8.83
C ALA A 206 -9.23 -3.52 -8.09
N ALA A 207 -9.78 -2.56 -8.84
CA ALA A 207 -10.15 -1.26 -8.31
C ALA A 207 -11.66 -1.12 -8.16
N VAL A 208 -12.10 -0.53 -7.04
CA VAL A 208 -13.50 -0.12 -6.81
C VAL A 208 -13.52 1.29 -6.22
N THR A 209 -14.46 2.13 -6.69
CA THR A 209 -14.59 3.50 -6.21
C THR A 209 -15.51 3.59 -4.99
N LYS A 210 -15.30 4.64 -4.17
CA LYS A 210 -16.16 5.03 -3.04
C LYS A 210 -17.24 6.04 -3.44
N GLU A 211 -17.51 6.18 -4.74
CA GLU A 211 -18.57 7.04 -5.23
C GLU A 211 -19.96 6.53 -4.78
N PRO A 212 -20.99 7.39 -4.72
CA PRO A 212 -22.35 6.97 -4.34
C PRO A 212 -22.91 5.80 -5.17
N VAL A 213 -22.48 5.68 -6.43
CA VAL A 213 -22.60 4.48 -7.28
C VAL A 213 -21.17 4.02 -7.55
N PRO A 214 -20.69 2.95 -6.90
CA PRO A 214 -19.34 2.48 -7.08
C PRO A 214 -19.09 2.05 -8.52
N ASP A 215 -17.97 2.47 -9.09
CA ASP A 215 -17.42 2.00 -10.37
C ASP A 215 -16.30 1.00 -10.11
N VAL A 216 -16.07 0.08 -11.04
CA VAL A 216 -15.08 -1.00 -10.88
C VAL A 216 -14.26 -1.18 -12.14
N ASP A 217 -13.00 -1.58 -11.97
CA ASP A 217 -12.11 -1.94 -13.06
C ASP A 217 -11.06 -2.97 -12.63
N VAL A 218 -10.55 -3.75 -13.59
CA VAL A 218 -9.40 -4.64 -13.41
C VAL A 218 -8.31 -4.19 -14.37
N ILE A 219 -7.28 -3.56 -13.82
CA ILE A 219 -6.27 -2.84 -14.59
C ILE A 219 -4.95 -3.59 -14.51
N GLN A 220 -4.45 -4.06 -15.66
CA GLN A 220 -3.07 -4.54 -15.77
C GLN A 220 -2.11 -3.35 -15.86
N LEU A 221 -1.08 -3.34 -15.04
CA LEU A 221 -0.01 -2.37 -15.21
C LEU A 221 0.98 -2.85 -16.27
N PRO A 222 1.22 -2.03 -17.33
CA PRO A 222 2.21 -2.38 -18.35
C PRO A 222 3.61 -2.50 -17.75
N GLN A 223 4.42 -3.43 -18.28
CA GLN A 223 5.79 -3.64 -17.81
C GLN A 223 6.63 -2.36 -17.84
N SER A 224 6.47 -1.52 -18.86
CA SER A 224 7.18 -0.24 -18.96
C SER A 224 6.87 0.73 -17.82
N VAL A 225 5.65 0.69 -17.27
CA VAL A 225 5.24 1.48 -16.09
C VAL A 225 5.92 0.93 -14.83
N LEU A 226 5.90 -0.40 -14.65
CA LEU A 226 6.56 -1.06 -13.53
C LEU A 226 8.09 -0.83 -13.54
N ASP A 227 8.72 -0.94 -14.70
CA ASP A 227 10.16 -0.70 -14.86
C ASP A 227 10.54 0.76 -14.55
N THR A 228 9.66 1.71 -14.91
CA THR A 228 9.87 3.13 -14.59
C THR A 228 9.74 3.38 -13.09
N ALA A 229 8.72 2.82 -12.46
CA ALA A 229 8.51 2.92 -11.02
C ALA A 229 9.65 2.28 -10.22
N LEU A 230 10.19 1.15 -10.70
CA LEU A 230 11.32 0.48 -10.09
C LEU A 230 12.58 1.36 -10.05
N LYS A 231 12.87 2.10 -11.14
CA LYS A 231 13.98 3.07 -11.19
C LYS A 231 13.82 4.20 -10.17
N VAL A 232 12.59 4.62 -9.89
CA VAL A 232 12.32 5.62 -8.84
C VAL A 232 12.70 5.07 -7.47
N VAL A 233 12.37 3.80 -7.21
CA VAL A 233 12.74 3.14 -5.94
C VAL A 233 14.26 3.02 -5.83
N GLU A 234 14.92 2.48 -6.86
CA GLU A 234 16.37 2.30 -6.92
C GLU A 234 17.12 3.62 -6.64
N ALA A 235 16.67 4.74 -7.23
CA ALA A 235 17.31 6.04 -7.06
C ALA A 235 17.20 6.62 -5.63
N LYS A 236 16.28 6.13 -4.80
CA LYS A 236 15.97 6.73 -3.48
C LYS A 236 16.25 5.82 -2.29
N ILE A 237 16.22 4.50 -2.50
CA ILE A 237 16.20 3.55 -1.40
C ILE A 237 17.46 3.58 -0.55
N ASP A 238 18.64 3.79 -1.16
CA ASP A 238 19.91 3.88 -0.44
C ASP A 238 19.90 5.02 0.58
N ARG A 239 19.45 6.20 0.15
CA ARG A 239 19.31 7.35 1.05
C ARG A 239 18.31 7.07 2.17
N PHE A 240 17.17 6.51 1.83
CA PHE A 240 16.13 6.19 2.81
C PHE A 240 16.59 5.15 3.82
N ASP A 241 17.39 4.16 3.39
CA ASP A 241 17.95 3.15 4.29
C ASP A 241 18.98 3.76 5.25
N LEU A 242 19.86 4.65 4.78
CA LEU A 242 20.79 5.39 5.65
C LEU A 242 20.04 6.23 6.70
N VAL A 243 18.95 6.90 6.32
CA VAL A 243 18.08 7.64 7.27
C VAL A 243 17.43 6.67 8.26
N LYS A 244 16.90 5.54 7.79
CA LYS A 244 16.25 4.53 8.62
C LYS A 244 17.21 3.94 9.66
N MET A 245 18.46 3.70 9.27
CA MET A 245 19.53 3.24 10.16
C MET A 245 20.02 4.34 11.11
N GLY A 246 19.70 5.61 10.85
CA GLY A 246 20.16 6.75 11.65
C GLY A 246 21.59 7.20 11.31
N GLU A 247 22.13 6.80 10.16
CA GLU A 247 23.46 7.21 9.69
C GLU A 247 23.47 8.63 9.16
N ILE A 248 22.35 9.09 8.61
CA ILE A 248 22.13 10.46 8.18
C ILE A 248 20.83 11.03 8.73
N PRO A 249 20.73 12.34 8.94
CA PRO A 249 19.51 12.97 9.44
C PRO A 249 18.39 12.93 8.38
N PRO A 250 17.11 12.79 8.81
CA PRO A 250 15.98 12.83 7.90
C PRO A 250 15.68 14.25 7.41
N GLU A 251 15.29 14.38 6.15
CA GLU A 251 14.71 15.62 5.62
C GLU A 251 13.27 15.81 6.11
N ARG A 252 12.90 17.07 6.34
CA ARG A 252 11.57 17.48 6.79
C ARG A 252 10.86 18.21 5.66
N CYS A 253 9.69 17.74 5.23
CA CYS A 253 8.91 18.43 4.21
C CYS A 253 8.30 19.78 4.69
N GLY A 254 8.23 20.01 6.01
CA GLY A 254 7.66 21.23 6.62
C GLY A 254 6.13 21.33 6.55
N THR A 255 5.46 20.57 5.70
CA THR A 255 4.03 20.74 5.39
C THR A 255 3.14 19.63 5.94
N CYS A 256 3.67 18.43 6.16
CA CYS A 256 2.88 17.29 6.69
C CYS A 256 2.54 17.50 8.18
N GLU A 257 1.58 16.74 8.65
CA GLU A 257 1.06 16.80 10.01
C GLU A 257 2.16 16.60 11.07
N TYR A 258 2.99 15.58 10.90
CA TYR A 258 4.14 15.32 11.76
C TYR A 258 5.10 16.53 11.82
N CYS A 259 5.44 17.11 10.67
CA CYS A 259 6.32 18.29 10.64
C CYS A 259 5.70 19.49 11.33
N LYS A 260 4.39 19.70 11.20
CA LYS A 260 3.67 20.78 11.88
C LYS A 260 3.63 20.57 13.40
N GLN A 261 3.28 19.36 13.84
CA GLN A 261 3.20 19.02 15.28
C GLN A 261 4.55 19.08 16.01
N THR A 262 5.63 18.79 15.29
CA THR A 262 6.99 18.76 15.85
C THR A 262 7.84 19.98 15.45
N LYS A 263 7.19 21.06 14.99
CA LYS A 263 7.87 22.31 14.60
C LYS A 263 8.33 23.08 15.84
N ILE A 264 9.61 23.43 15.88
CA ILE A 264 10.17 24.32 16.88
C ILE A 264 10.60 25.59 16.18
N LEU A 265 10.06 26.73 16.59
CA LEU A 265 10.46 28.03 16.08
C LEU A 265 11.74 28.49 16.77
N THR A 266 12.79 28.75 15.98
CA THR A 266 14.09 29.23 16.47
C THR A 266 14.32 30.72 16.16
N ALA A 267 13.56 31.27 15.22
CA ALA A 267 13.62 32.68 14.81
C ALA A 267 12.27 33.10 14.21
N PRO A 268 11.92 34.40 14.22
CA PRO A 268 10.79 34.91 13.46
C PRO A 268 11.04 34.80 11.96
N SER A 269 9.99 34.53 11.19
CA SER A 269 10.04 34.66 9.73
C SER A 269 9.80 36.10 9.28
N VAL A 270 10.45 36.50 8.19
CA VAL A 270 10.17 37.80 7.54
C VAL A 270 9.08 37.55 6.49
N TYR A 271 8.07 38.41 6.48
CA TYR A 271 7.03 38.39 5.44
C TYR A 271 7.61 38.95 4.15
N GLU A 272 7.60 38.13 3.09
CA GLU A 272 7.92 38.56 1.73
C GLU A 272 6.60 38.57 0.95
N PRO A 273 6.13 39.73 0.45
CA PRO A 273 4.94 39.78 -0.37
C PRO A 273 5.17 39.03 -1.69
N GLU A 274 4.16 38.25 -2.13
CA GLU A 274 4.18 37.64 -3.46
C GLU A 274 4.12 38.75 -4.53
N GLU A 275 4.97 38.67 -5.56
CA GLU A 275 5.00 39.62 -6.71
C GLU A 275 3.80 39.41 -7.65
#